data_131a02dab78e594fa35124390c4d96ea
#
_entry.id   131a02dab78e594fa35124390c4d96ea
#
_cell.length_a   1.000
_cell.length_b   1.000
_cell.length_c   1.000
_cell.angle_alpha   90.00
_cell.angle_beta   90.00
_cell.angle_gamma   90.00
#
_symmetry.space_group_name_H-M   'P 1'
#
loop_
_entity.id
_entity.type
_entity.pdbx_description
1 polymer ?
#
loop_
_entity_poly.entity_id
_entity_poly.type
_entity_poly.pdbx_seq_one_letter_code
_entity_poly.pdbx_strand_id
1 'polypeptide(L)'
;MFSQYFQTLQNCLKVKELQSRIFFTLMLLVVCRVVAMTPIPGLDGQLLLSFFDQLRETQGSGTEGGAGLLGMYSMFTGGALERCAVGSLGIMPYISATIIIQLMTAVVPSLSKLAREEGGRTQVIKYGRYLTVLLCLGQGFVMSVGWENPRNIPGFGGFEGELVADPGLWYRIRTMMLLTTGTVILMWLGEQITERGIGNGISLIILDRMMIHSSSLRNVLQF
;
A
#
# COMPACT_ATOMS: atom_id res chain seq x y z
N MET A 1 -31.84 21.89 3.67
CA MET A 1 -30.98 21.01 2.84
C MET A 1 -30.31 19.91 3.65
N PHE A 2 -29.58 20.18 4.73
CA PHE A 2 -28.90 19.17 5.55
C PHE A 2 -29.81 18.06 6.11
N SER A 3 -31.04 18.38 6.52
CA SER A 3 -31.97 17.39 7.07
C SER A 3 -32.47 16.36 6.04
N GLN A 4 -32.57 16.74 4.76
CA GLN A 4 -32.96 15.82 3.68
C GLN A 4 -31.84 14.83 3.38
N TYR A 5 -30.57 15.26 3.37
CA TYR A 5 -29.42 14.35 3.21
C TYR A 5 -29.32 13.35 4.35
N PHE A 6 -29.61 13.79 5.58
CA PHE A 6 -29.56 12.91 6.76
C PHE A 6 -30.68 11.87 6.75
N GLN A 7 -31.90 12.26 6.33
CA GLN A 7 -33.01 11.32 6.13
C GLN A 7 -32.75 10.33 5.01
N THR A 8 -32.16 10.78 3.91
CA THR A 8 -31.78 9.88 2.80
C THR A 8 -30.73 8.87 3.24
N LEU A 9 -29.70 9.29 3.98
CA LEU A 9 -28.71 8.40 4.57
C LEU A 9 -29.32 7.39 5.55
N GLN A 10 -30.23 7.82 6.43
CA GLN A 10 -30.93 6.91 7.33
C GLN A 10 -31.81 5.89 6.58
N ASN A 11 -32.48 6.31 5.50
CA ASN A 11 -33.28 5.42 4.68
C ASN A 11 -32.41 4.44 3.88
N CYS A 12 -31.25 4.87 3.37
CA CYS A 12 -30.28 3.99 2.73
C CYS A 12 -29.75 2.93 3.72
N LEU A 13 -29.47 3.31 4.97
CA LEU A 13 -29.02 2.38 6.01
C LEU A 13 -30.09 1.37 6.46
N LYS A 14 -31.38 1.59 6.17
CA LYS A 14 -32.45 0.62 6.46
C LYS A 14 -32.53 -0.55 5.48
N VAL A 15 -31.88 -0.45 4.31
CA VAL A 15 -31.82 -1.54 3.33
C VAL A 15 -30.82 -2.59 3.79
N LYS A 16 -31.30 -3.78 4.16
CA LYS A 16 -30.48 -4.89 4.70
C LYS A 16 -29.32 -5.28 3.78
N GLU A 17 -29.52 -5.23 2.48
CA GLU A 17 -28.51 -5.58 1.50
C GLU A 17 -27.35 -4.57 1.50
N LEU A 18 -27.64 -3.27 1.57
CA LEU A 18 -26.66 -2.21 1.64
C LEU A 18 -25.90 -2.25 2.98
N GLN A 19 -26.60 -2.51 4.07
CA GLN A 19 -26.00 -2.68 5.39
C GLN A 19 -24.99 -3.84 5.41
N SER A 20 -25.35 -4.97 4.80
CA SER A 20 -24.44 -6.13 4.69
C SER A 20 -23.17 -5.78 3.89
N ARG A 21 -23.29 -5.06 2.78
CA ARG A 21 -22.16 -4.63 1.96
C ARG A 21 -21.26 -3.62 2.68
N ILE A 22 -21.85 -2.67 3.44
CA ILE A 22 -21.09 -1.72 4.28
C ILE A 22 -20.29 -2.48 5.33
N PHE A 23 -20.94 -3.38 6.07
CA PHE A 23 -20.29 -4.16 7.12
C PHE A 23 -19.15 -5.01 6.57
N PHE A 24 -19.37 -5.67 5.44
CA PHE A 24 -18.35 -6.45 4.75
C PHE A 24 -17.14 -5.58 4.35
N THR A 25 -17.38 -4.40 3.78
CA THR A 25 -16.32 -3.46 3.40
C THR A 25 -15.50 -3.01 4.62
N LEU A 26 -16.18 -2.62 5.71
CA LEU A 26 -15.52 -2.21 6.95
C LEU A 26 -14.68 -3.34 7.55
N MET A 27 -15.19 -4.58 7.57
CA MET A 27 -14.45 -5.73 8.06
C MET A 27 -13.17 -5.97 7.25
N LEU A 28 -13.24 -5.87 5.91
CA LEU A 28 -12.05 -6.03 5.07
C LEU A 28 -11.04 -4.89 5.25
N LEU A 29 -11.49 -3.66 5.50
CA LEU A 29 -10.60 -2.54 5.83
C LEU A 29 -9.86 -2.78 7.16
N VAL A 30 -10.51 -3.38 8.16
CA VAL A 30 -9.84 -3.80 9.40
C VAL A 30 -8.75 -4.84 9.12
N VAL A 31 -9.01 -5.81 8.24
CA VAL A 31 -7.99 -6.81 7.84
C VAL A 31 -6.80 -6.12 7.14
N CYS A 32 -7.05 -5.14 6.26
CA CYS A 32 -5.99 -4.34 5.62
C CYS A 32 -5.10 -3.64 6.67
N ARG A 33 -5.69 -3.24 7.80
CA ARG A 33 -4.96 -2.65 8.95
C ARG A 33 -4.01 -3.64 9.60
N VAL A 34 -4.47 -4.84 9.86
CA VAL A 34 -3.64 -5.88 10.46
C VAL A 34 -2.40 -6.14 9.60
N VAL A 35 -2.57 -6.24 8.27
CA VAL A 35 -1.46 -6.42 7.33
C VAL A 35 -0.48 -5.24 7.36
N ALA A 36 -0.99 -4.00 7.49
CA ALA A 36 -0.16 -2.81 7.56
C ALA A 36 0.60 -2.66 8.89
N MET A 37 0.12 -3.30 9.95
CA MET A 37 0.73 -3.25 11.30
C MET A 37 1.65 -4.43 11.58
N THR A 38 1.59 -5.51 10.80
CA THR A 38 2.40 -6.70 11.00
C THR A 38 3.85 -6.45 10.61
N PRO A 39 4.81 -6.39 11.56
CA PRO A 39 6.21 -6.15 11.25
C PRO A 39 6.87 -7.36 10.59
N ILE A 40 7.88 -7.12 9.77
CA ILE A 40 8.70 -8.16 9.17
C ILE A 40 9.71 -8.64 10.23
N PRO A 41 9.77 -9.95 10.53
CA PRO A 41 10.71 -10.48 11.51
C PRO A 41 12.16 -10.31 11.04
N GLY A 42 13.02 -9.83 11.96
CA GLY A 42 14.44 -9.59 11.68
C GLY A 42 14.78 -8.16 11.21
N LEU A 43 13.79 -7.25 11.23
CA LEU A 43 13.95 -5.82 11.01
C LEU A 43 13.62 -5.05 12.29
N ASP A 44 14.44 -4.07 12.63
CA ASP A 44 14.14 -3.15 13.73
C ASP A 44 13.34 -1.94 13.22
N GLY A 45 12.01 -2.08 13.32
CA GLY A 45 11.10 -1.01 12.92
C GLY A 45 11.14 0.21 13.84
N GLN A 46 11.66 0.09 15.08
CA GLN A 46 11.77 1.23 16.02
C GLN A 46 12.87 2.20 15.60
N LEU A 47 13.99 1.67 15.15
CA LEU A 47 15.09 2.49 14.60
C LEU A 47 14.64 3.28 13.37
N LEU A 48 13.84 2.65 12.51
CA LEU A 48 13.33 3.33 11.33
C LEU A 48 12.29 4.39 11.67
N LEU A 49 11.41 4.13 12.64
CA LEU A 49 10.45 5.13 13.15
C LEU A 49 11.16 6.36 13.69
N SER A 50 12.16 6.18 14.57
CA SER A 50 12.92 7.30 15.16
C SER A 50 13.63 8.13 14.09
N PHE A 51 14.13 7.50 13.05
CA PHE A 51 14.76 8.20 11.92
C PHE A 51 13.73 9.02 11.12
N PHE A 52 12.56 8.48 10.84
CA PHE A 52 11.49 9.23 10.19
C PHE A 52 10.98 10.40 11.03
N ASP A 53 10.94 10.26 12.35
CA ASP A 53 10.57 11.35 13.26
C ASP A 53 11.63 12.46 13.25
N GLN A 54 12.92 12.13 13.28
CA GLN A 54 14.01 13.10 13.11
C GLN A 54 13.95 13.81 11.76
N LEU A 55 13.67 13.09 10.66
CA LEU A 55 13.49 13.69 9.35
C LEU A 55 12.30 14.67 9.32
N ARG A 56 11.22 14.38 10.01
CA ARG A 56 10.05 15.28 10.10
C ARG A 56 10.37 16.56 10.86
N GLU A 57 11.12 16.48 11.96
CA GLU A 57 11.58 17.64 12.73
C GLU A 57 12.52 18.52 11.90
N THR A 58 13.38 17.91 11.11
CA THR A 58 14.36 18.63 10.26
C THR A 58 13.71 19.23 9.00
N GLN A 59 12.56 18.72 8.52
CA GLN A 59 11.85 19.26 7.34
C GLN A 59 11.29 20.68 7.53
N GLY A 60 11.21 21.20 8.76
CA GLY A 60 10.96 22.64 9.01
C GLY A 60 12.07 23.55 8.47
N SER A 61 13.22 23.06 8.06
CA SER A 61 14.44 23.77 7.65
C SER A 61 14.83 23.60 6.17
N GLY A 62 13.95 23.21 5.26
CA GLY A 62 14.21 23.33 3.82
C GLY A 62 15.22 22.35 3.21
N THR A 63 15.35 21.14 3.71
CA THR A 63 16.30 20.15 3.17
C THR A 63 15.73 19.40 1.95
N GLU A 64 16.53 19.42 0.88
CA GLU A 64 16.21 19.03 -0.49
C GLU A 64 15.73 17.60 -0.72
N GLY A 65 14.67 17.49 -1.52
CA GLY A 65 14.32 16.39 -2.46
C GLY A 65 14.04 15.00 -1.89
N GLY A 66 14.93 14.36 -1.20
CA GLY A 66 14.84 12.93 -0.84
C GLY A 66 13.93 12.64 0.35
N ALA A 67 13.99 13.44 1.39
CA ALA A 67 13.17 13.29 2.59
C ALA A 67 11.67 13.53 2.30
N GLY A 68 11.36 14.50 1.42
CA GLY A 68 9.99 14.77 0.98
C GLY A 68 9.36 13.62 0.20
N LEU A 69 10.14 12.94 -0.65
CA LEU A 69 9.68 11.77 -1.41
C LEU A 69 9.40 10.57 -0.50
N LEU A 70 10.25 10.32 0.49
CA LEU A 70 10.04 9.25 1.47
C LEU A 70 8.82 9.51 2.34
N GLY A 71 8.62 10.75 2.80
CA GLY A 71 7.43 11.15 3.54
C GLY A 71 6.15 10.97 2.72
N MET A 72 6.16 11.36 1.45
CA MET A 72 5.05 11.14 0.53
C MET A 72 4.75 9.65 0.33
N TYR A 73 5.79 8.84 0.13
CA TYR A 73 5.64 7.38 0.01
C TYR A 73 5.07 6.76 1.30
N SER A 74 5.54 7.21 2.47
CA SER A 74 5.02 6.79 3.78
C SER A 74 3.52 7.09 3.93
N MET A 75 3.04 8.25 3.44
CA MET A 75 1.61 8.56 3.42
C MET A 75 0.79 7.56 2.61
N PHE A 76 1.24 7.18 1.41
CA PHE A 76 0.54 6.19 0.58
C PHE A 76 0.54 4.79 1.18
N THR A 77 1.58 4.43 1.91
CA THR A 77 1.67 3.13 2.60
C THR A 77 0.98 3.14 3.97
N GLY A 78 0.51 4.31 4.44
CA GLY A 78 -0.15 4.46 5.75
C GLY A 78 0.79 4.23 6.93
N GLY A 79 2.07 4.64 6.80
CA GLY A 79 3.10 4.44 7.83
C GLY A 79 3.64 3.00 7.92
N ALA A 80 3.25 2.11 7.01
CA ALA A 80 3.74 0.73 7.01
C ALA A 80 5.24 0.65 6.67
N LEU A 81 5.75 1.59 5.85
CA LEU A 81 7.17 1.69 5.54
C LEU A 81 8.00 2.01 6.79
N GLU A 82 7.56 2.97 7.58
CA GLU A 82 8.23 3.42 8.80
C GLU A 82 8.36 2.31 9.86
N ARG A 83 7.41 1.38 9.85
CA ARG A 83 7.34 0.23 10.77
C ARG A 83 7.94 -1.04 10.21
N CYS A 84 8.58 -1.01 9.04
CA CYS A 84 9.05 -2.20 8.34
C CYS A 84 7.96 -3.29 8.26
N ALA A 85 6.71 -2.91 7.99
CA ALA A 85 5.60 -3.85 7.98
C ALA A 85 5.56 -4.64 6.67
N VAL A 86 4.90 -5.79 6.69
CA VAL A 86 4.64 -6.64 5.52
C VAL A 86 3.91 -5.87 4.41
N GLY A 87 3.09 -4.87 4.78
CA GLY A 87 2.41 -3.96 3.87
C GLY A 87 3.21 -2.75 3.38
N SER A 88 4.54 -2.70 3.53
CA SER A 88 5.39 -1.54 3.19
C SER A 88 5.36 -1.17 1.71
N LEU A 89 5.26 -2.14 0.80
CA LEU A 89 5.05 -1.88 -0.63
C LEU A 89 3.66 -1.30 -0.93
N GLY A 90 2.69 -1.49 -0.03
CA GLY A 90 1.33 -1.03 -0.21
C GLY A 90 0.62 -1.64 -1.42
N ILE A 91 -0.27 -0.86 -2.04
CA ILE A 91 -1.02 -1.25 -3.24
C ILE A 91 -0.42 -0.67 -4.53
N MET A 92 0.67 0.11 -4.42
CA MET A 92 1.30 0.79 -5.55
C MET A 92 1.74 -0.15 -6.68
N PRO A 93 2.36 -1.32 -6.43
CA PRO A 93 2.74 -2.25 -7.49
C PRO A 93 1.54 -2.73 -8.32
N TYR A 94 0.39 -2.94 -7.66
CA TYR A 94 -0.84 -3.34 -8.34
C TYR A 94 -1.40 -2.23 -9.23
N ILE A 95 -1.39 -0.97 -8.75
CA ILE A 95 -1.83 0.18 -9.54
C ILE A 95 -0.94 0.33 -10.78
N SER A 96 0.38 0.25 -10.61
CA SER A 96 1.34 0.32 -11.71
C SER A 96 1.12 -0.81 -12.73
N ALA A 97 0.93 -2.04 -12.26
CA ALA A 97 0.65 -3.18 -13.13
C ALA A 97 -0.65 -3.00 -13.92
N THR A 98 -1.72 -2.52 -13.28
CA THR A 98 -3.01 -2.30 -13.97
C THR A 98 -2.91 -1.21 -15.03
N ILE A 99 -2.19 -0.12 -14.76
CA ILE A 99 -1.93 0.94 -15.74
C ILE A 99 -1.10 0.39 -16.92
N ILE A 100 -0.04 -0.36 -16.64
CA ILE A 100 0.79 -0.98 -17.69
C ILE A 100 -0.06 -1.88 -18.58
N ILE A 101 -0.88 -2.76 -18.00
CA ILE A 101 -1.75 -3.66 -18.77
C ILE A 101 -2.80 -2.88 -19.58
N GLN A 102 -3.38 -1.82 -19.03
CA GLN A 102 -4.31 -0.96 -19.78
C GLN A 102 -3.63 -0.29 -20.97
N LEU A 103 -2.42 0.23 -20.81
CA LEU A 103 -1.65 0.79 -21.90
C LEU A 103 -1.25 -0.27 -22.94
N MET A 104 -0.83 -1.45 -22.49
CA MET A 104 -0.51 -2.58 -23.38
C MET A 104 -1.73 -3.04 -24.19
N THR A 105 -2.92 -3.05 -23.61
CA THR A 105 -4.15 -3.38 -24.36
C THR A 105 -4.53 -2.33 -25.39
N ALA A 106 -4.12 -1.07 -25.23
CA ALA A 106 -4.31 -0.02 -26.22
C ALA A 106 -3.32 -0.09 -27.37
N VAL A 107 -2.06 -0.48 -27.11
CA VAL A 107 -0.95 -0.46 -28.08
C VAL A 107 -0.81 -1.80 -28.83
N VAL A 108 -0.99 -2.92 -28.12
CA VAL A 108 -0.76 -4.27 -28.69
C VAL A 108 -2.05 -4.83 -29.28
N PRO A 109 -2.14 -5.03 -30.63
CA PRO A 109 -3.37 -5.49 -31.29
C PRO A 109 -3.86 -6.85 -30.80
N SER A 110 -2.96 -7.74 -30.42
CA SER A 110 -3.29 -9.07 -29.88
C SER A 110 -4.04 -8.99 -28.55
N LEU A 111 -3.59 -8.13 -27.63
CA LEU A 111 -4.24 -7.90 -26.35
C LEU A 111 -5.55 -7.12 -26.51
N SER A 112 -5.60 -6.19 -27.47
CA SER A 112 -6.83 -5.46 -27.80
C SER A 112 -7.93 -6.38 -28.32
N LYS A 113 -7.60 -7.34 -29.20
CA LYS A 113 -8.54 -8.36 -29.67
C LYS A 113 -9.01 -9.24 -28.51
N LEU A 114 -8.06 -9.75 -27.70
CA LEU A 114 -8.38 -10.57 -26.54
C LEU A 114 -9.31 -9.85 -25.56
N ALA A 115 -9.08 -8.55 -25.29
CA ALA A 115 -9.91 -7.76 -24.38
C ALA A 115 -11.37 -7.56 -24.86
N ARG A 116 -11.62 -7.70 -26.18
CA ARG A 116 -12.95 -7.58 -26.80
C ARG A 116 -13.71 -8.90 -26.92
N GLU A 117 -13.02 -10.03 -26.81
CA GLU A 117 -13.62 -11.35 -26.85
C GLU A 117 -14.42 -11.64 -25.55
N GLU A 118 -15.46 -12.46 -25.65
CA GLU A 118 -16.23 -12.90 -24.49
C GLU A 118 -15.31 -13.67 -23.53
N GLY A 119 -15.21 -13.19 -22.28
CA GLY A 119 -14.27 -13.75 -21.27
C GLY A 119 -12.82 -13.25 -21.37
N GLY A 120 -12.42 -12.54 -22.41
CA GLY A 120 -11.07 -12.01 -22.58
C GLY A 120 -10.69 -10.97 -21.55
N ARG A 121 -11.66 -10.17 -21.08
CA ARG A 121 -11.45 -9.22 -19.97
C ARG A 121 -10.94 -9.89 -18.70
N THR A 122 -11.45 -11.08 -18.39
CA THR A 122 -10.99 -11.87 -17.24
C THR A 122 -9.53 -12.34 -17.40
N GLN A 123 -9.13 -12.68 -18.63
CA GLN A 123 -7.74 -13.06 -18.93
C GLN A 123 -6.79 -11.85 -18.80
N VAL A 124 -7.20 -10.68 -19.28
CA VAL A 124 -6.42 -9.44 -19.12
C VAL A 124 -6.20 -9.10 -17.64
N ILE A 125 -7.22 -9.27 -16.81
CA ILE A 125 -7.10 -9.09 -15.35
C ILE A 125 -6.10 -10.10 -14.76
N LYS A 126 -6.11 -11.38 -15.20
CA LYS A 126 -5.13 -12.38 -14.77
C LYS A 126 -3.70 -11.98 -15.11
N TYR A 127 -3.46 -11.48 -16.32
CA TYR A 127 -2.14 -10.95 -16.70
C TYR A 127 -1.72 -9.77 -15.82
N GLY A 128 -2.65 -8.91 -15.44
CA GLY A 128 -2.41 -7.82 -14.47
C GLY A 128 -1.93 -8.36 -13.12
N ARG A 129 -2.57 -9.41 -12.60
CA ARG A 129 -2.16 -10.05 -11.34
C ARG A 129 -0.76 -10.67 -11.41
N TYR A 130 -0.42 -11.38 -12.51
CA TYR A 130 0.94 -11.91 -12.70
C TYR A 130 1.98 -10.82 -12.79
N LEU A 131 1.69 -9.74 -13.53
CA LEU A 131 2.58 -8.59 -13.63
C LEU A 131 2.76 -7.92 -12.25
N THR A 132 1.71 -7.82 -11.45
CA THR A 132 1.79 -7.32 -10.08
C THR A 132 2.76 -8.12 -9.24
N VAL A 133 2.67 -9.46 -9.26
CA VAL A 133 3.58 -10.34 -8.51
C VAL A 133 5.03 -10.14 -8.97
N LEU A 134 5.26 -10.05 -10.29
CA LEU A 134 6.58 -9.80 -10.84
C LEU A 134 7.17 -8.47 -10.37
N LEU A 135 6.36 -7.40 -10.40
CA LEU A 135 6.77 -6.07 -9.91
C LEU A 135 7.04 -6.09 -8.40
N CYS A 136 6.20 -6.80 -7.62
CA CYS A 136 6.41 -6.94 -6.17
C CYS A 136 7.71 -7.66 -5.85
N LEU A 137 8.05 -8.72 -6.57
CA LEU A 137 9.32 -9.43 -6.39
C LEU A 137 10.51 -8.51 -6.69
N GLY A 138 10.47 -7.76 -7.79
CA GLY A 138 11.52 -6.81 -8.15
C GLY A 138 11.67 -5.68 -7.12
N GLN A 139 10.57 -5.03 -6.77
CA GLN A 139 10.57 -3.95 -5.76
C GLN A 139 10.92 -4.45 -4.36
N GLY A 140 10.42 -5.64 -3.97
CA GLY A 140 10.74 -6.28 -2.70
C GLY A 140 12.21 -6.64 -2.59
N PHE A 141 12.84 -7.07 -3.69
CA PHE A 141 14.28 -7.30 -3.73
C PHE A 141 15.07 -6.00 -3.54
N VAL A 142 14.74 -4.94 -4.29
CA VAL A 142 15.38 -3.63 -4.16
C VAL A 142 15.23 -3.09 -2.74
N MET A 143 14.03 -3.22 -2.15
CA MET A 143 13.75 -2.77 -0.80
C MET A 143 14.55 -3.56 0.25
N SER A 144 14.68 -4.89 0.08
CA SER A 144 15.45 -5.73 1.01
C SER A 144 16.93 -5.39 1.01
N VAL A 145 17.51 -5.13 -0.18
CA VAL A 145 18.91 -4.66 -0.31
C VAL A 145 19.06 -3.25 0.25
N GLY A 146 18.06 -2.41 0.05
CA GLY A 146 18.04 -1.05 0.59
C GLY A 146 18.06 -1.02 2.12
N TRP A 147 17.25 -1.86 2.78
CA TRP A 147 17.25 -1.95 4.24
C TRP A 147 18.52 -2.57 4.83
N GLU A 148 19.22 -3.40 4.07
CA GLU A 148 20.52 -3.94 4.46
C GLU A 148 21.64 -2.85 4.44
N ASN A 149 21.52 -1.90 3.49
CA ASN A 149 22.48 -0.79 3.35
C ASN A 149 21.73 0.56 3.21
N PRO A 150 21.12 1.07 4.28
CA PRO A 150 20.27 2.27 4.19
C PRO A 150 21.05 3.51 3.75
N ARG A 151 22.33 3.62 4.03
CA ARG A 151 23.20 4.77 3.64
C ARG A 151 23.27 4.97 2.13
N ASN A 152 23.05 3.94 1.33
CA ASN A 152 23.13 4.01 -0.14
C ASN A 152 21.81 4.45 -0.78
N ILE A 153 20.73 4.59 -0.01
CA ILE A 153 19.44 5.03 -0.52
C ILE A 153 19.37 6.56 -0.46
N PRO A 154 19.00 7.23 -1.58
CA PRO A 154 18.73 8.67 -1.56
C PRO A 154 17.67 9.02 -0.51
N GLY A 155 17.97 9.91 0.41
CA GLY A 155 17.11 10.31 1.52
C GLY A 155 17.39 9.62 2.86
N PHE A 156 18.23 8.57 2.91
CA PHE A 156 18.70 7.92 4.14
C PHE A 156 20.14 8.25 4.51
N GLY A 157 20.74 9.28 3.91
CA GLY A 157 22.15 9.63 4.08
C GLY A 157 22.59 9.98 5.51
N GLY A 158 21.64 10.28 6.41
CA GLY A 158 21.91 10.54 7.84
C GLY A 158 21.55 9.37 8.76
N PHE A 159 21.20 8.20 8.21
CA PHE A 159 20.82 7.06 9.04
C PHE A 159 22.03 6.42 9.70
N GLU A 160 22.06 6.42 11.04
CA GLU A 160 23.05 5.74 11.86
C GLU A 160 22.40 4.56 12.57
N GLY A 161 22.73 3.34 12.13
CA GLY A 161 22.22 2.11 12.72
C GLY A 161 22.19 0.94 11.73
N GLU A 162 22.06 -0.27 12.25
CA GLU A 162 21.87 -1.49 11.48
C GLU A 162 20.39 -1.89 11.59
N LEU A 163 19.63 -1.78 10.49
CA LEU A 163 18.21 -2.15 10.45
C LEU A 163 18.01 -3.66 10.45
N VAL A 164 19.01 -4.41 10.03
CA VAL A 164 18.95 -5.85 9.83
C VAL A 164 19.87 -6.54 10.83
N ALA A 165 19.30 -7.43 11.66
CA ALA A 165 20.09 -8.17 12.65
C ALA A 165 21.07 -9.16 11.99
N ASP A 166 20.65 -9.85 10.94
CA ASP A 166 21.44 -10.84 10.22
C ASP A 166 21.40 -10.55 8.72
N PRO A 167 22.34 -9.72 8.18
CA PRO A 167 22.39 -9.44 6.75
C PRO A 167 22.83 -10.68 5.97
N GLY A 168 22.15 -10.96 4.83
CA GLY A 168 22.48 -12.09 3.98
C GLY A 168 21.40 -12.49 2.99
N LEU A 169 21.75 -13.47 2.14
CA LEU A 169 20.85 -13.95 1.08
C LEU A 169 19.53 -14.49 1.64
N TRP A 170 19.54 -15.16 2.78
CA TRP A 170 18.37 -15.71 3.46
C TRP A 170 17.42 -14.61 3.92
N TYR A 171 17.95 -13.54 4.49
CA TYR A 171 17.19 -12.35 4.87
C TYR A 171 16.51 -11.73 3.64
N ARG A 172 17.24 -11.54 2.53
CA ARG A 172 16.71 -10.92 1.30
C ARG A 172 15.55 -11.73 0.73
N ILE A 173 15.69 -13.06 0.62
CA ILE A 173 14.64 -13.94 0.10
C ILE A 173 13.40 -13.90 1.00
N ARG A 174 13.58 -14.01 2.32
CA ARG A 174 12.49 -13.97 3.30
C ARG A 174 11.73 -12.64 3.23
N THR A 175 12.43 -11.53 3.25
CA THR A 175 11.85 -10.18 3.19
C THR A 175 11.13 -9.95 1.88
N MET A 176 11.72 -10.30 0.74
CA MET A 176 11.09 -10.21 -0.58
C MET A 176 9.79 -11.01 -0.63
N MET A 177 9.77 -12.24 -0.12
CA MET A 177 8.57 -13.09 -0.11
C MET A 177 7.48 -12.52 0.80
N LEU A 178 7.84 -12.01 1.99
CA LEU A 178 6.87 -11.41 2.92
C LEU A 178 6.25 -10.13 2.35
N LEU A 179 7.05 -9.25 1.75
CA LEU A 179 6.56 -8.04 1.10
C LEU A 179 5.63 -8.35 -0.08
N THR A 180 6.00 -9.33 -0.90
CA THR A 180 5.16 -9.79 -2.02
C THR A 180 3.84 -10.36 -1.52
N THR A 181 3.88 -11.20 -0.49
CA THR A 181 2.67 -11.77 0.14
C THR A 181 1.76 -10.67 0.68
N GLY A 182 2.31 -9.66 1.36
CA GLY A 182 1.54 -8.52 1.85
C GLY A 182 0.80 -7.78 0.76
N THR A 183 1.48 -7.47 -0.35
CA THR A 183 0.86 -6.80 -1.49
C THR A 183 -0.18 -7.66 -2.19
N VAL A 184 0.05 -8.96 -2.34
CA VAL A 184 -0.91 -9.90 -2.93
C VAL A 184 -2.19 -9.99 -2.07
N ILE A 185 -2.05 -10.04 -0.74
CA ILE A 185 -3.20 -9.99 0.17
C ILE A 185 -3.97 -8.68 -0.01
N LEU A 186 -3.28 -7.53 -0.05
CA LEU A 186 -3.92 -6.23 -0.25
C LEU A 186 -4.63 -6.12 -1.61
N MET A 187 -4.03 -6.64 -2.67
CA MET A 187 -4.63 -6.74 -3.99
C MET A 187 -5.92 -7.56 -3.94
N TRP A 188 -5.88 -8.74 -3.33
CA TRP A 188 -7.04 -9.60 -3.20
C TRP A 188 -8.16 -8.95 -2.38
N LEU A 189 -7.82 -8.28 -1.26
CA LEU A 189 -8.79 -7.55 -0.45
C LEU A 189 -9.44 -6.40 -1.24
N GLY A 190 -8.67 -5.65 -2.03
CA GLY A 190 -9.18 -4.59 -2.90
C GLY A 190 -10.15 -5.10 -3.96
N GLU A 191 -9.85 -6.25 -4.56
CA GLU A 191 -10.74 -6.92 -5.50
C GLU A 191 -12.03 -7.41 -4.84
N GLN A 192 -11.95 -8.03 -3.65
CA GLN A 192 -13.13 -8.47 -2.90
C GLN A 192 -14.05 -7.31 -2.51
N ILE A 193 -13.48 -6.16 -2.09
CA ILE A 193 -14.27 -4.95 -1.80
C ILE A 193 -14.95 -4.46 -3.08
N THR A 194 -14.27 -4.47 -4.21
CA THR A 194 -14.83 -4.01 -5.49
C THR A 194 -15.95 -4.94 -5.99
N GLU A 195 -15.82 -6.26 -5.80
CA GLU A 195 -16.79 -7.25 -6.27
C GLU A 195 -18.05 -7.35 -5.38
N ARG A 196 -17.87 -7.33 -4.07
CA ARG A 196 -18.93 -7.62 -3.09
C ARG A 196 -19.25 -6.47 -2.14
N GLY A 197 -18.36 -5.49 -2.03
CA GLY A 197 -18.51 -4.34 -1.16
C GLY A 197 -19.19 -3.16 -1.82
N ILE A 198 -18.77 -1.96 -1.42
CA ILE A 198 -19.30 -0.68 -1.93
C ILE A 198 -18.14 0.09 -2.58
N GLY A 199 -18.38 0.53 -3.82
CA GLY A 199 -17.45 1.40 -4.55
C GLY A 199 -16.20 0.70 -5.05
N ASN A 200 -15.13 1.48 -5.28
CA ASN A 200 -13.84 0.95 -5.75
C ASN A 200 -12.96 0.60 -4.54
N GLY A 201 -12.71 -0.70 -4.33
CA GLY A 201 -11.94 -1.21 -3.20
C GLY A 201 -10.53 -0.67 -3.12
N ILE A 202 -9.87 -0.45 -4.27
CA ILE A 202 -8.51 0.10 -4.32
C ILE A 202 -8.49 1.52 -3.76
N SER A 203 -9.41 2.37 -4.21
CA SER A 203 -9.54 3.76 -3.75
C SER A 203 -9.87 3.83 -2.26
N LEU A 204 -10.71 2.92 -1.76
CA LEU A 204 -11.04 2.84 -0.34
C LEU A 204 -9.85 2.43 0.52
N ILE A 205 -9.03 1.47 0.08
CA ILE A 205 -7.81 1.06 0.78
C ILE A 205 -6.79 2.21 0.83
N ILE A 206 -6.62 2.96 -0.27
CA ILE A 206 -5.73 4.13 -0.29
C ILE A 206 -6.23 5.19 0.68
N LEU A 207 -7.51 5.52 0.63
CA LEU A 207 -8.13 6.52 1.52
C LEU A 207 -7.98 6.12 2.99
N ASP A 208 -8.27 4.86 3.33
CA ASP A 208 -8.11 4.32 4.68
C ASP A 208 -6.67 4.48 5.19
N ARG A 209 -5.68 4.19 4.36
CA ARG A 209 -4.28 4.35 4.71
C ARG A 209 -3.86 5.81 4.90
N MET A 210 -4.27 6.70 4.00
CA MET A 210 -3.97 8.14 4.08
C MET A 210 -4.61 8.81 5.30
N MET A 211 -5.85 8.46 5.63
CA MET A 211 -6.58 9.08 6.75
C MET A 211 -5.90 8.85 8.10
N ILE A 212 -5.33 7.68 8.32
CA ILE A 212 -4.73 7.37 9.63
C ILE A 212 -3.34 7.95 9.77
N HIS A 213 -2.57 8.00 8.69
CA HIS A 213 -1.31 8.71 8.72
C HIS A 213 -1.52 10.18 9.10
N SER A 214 -2.55 10.83 8.53
CA SER A 214 -2.91 12.21 8.88
C SER A 214 -3.45 12.38 10.31
N SER A 215 -4.12 11.37 10.87
CA SER A 215 -4.59 11.42 12.28
C SER A 215 -3.45 11.21 13.28
N SER A 216 -2.47 10.37 12.95
CA SER A 216 -1.24 10.20 13.74
C SER A 216 -0.43 11.51 13.80
N LEU A 217 -0.31 12.21 12.67
CA LEU A 217 0.35 13.52 12.62
C LEU A 217 -0.36 14.59 13.46
N ARG A 218 -1.69 14.60 13.49
CA ARG A 218 -2.45 15.55 14.34
C ARG A 218 -2.23 15.32 15.84
N ASN A 219 -2.10 14.08 16.26
CA ASN A 219 -1.85 13.78 17.68
C ASN A 219 -0.43 14.18 18.12
N VAL A 220 0.54 14.20 17.20
CA VAL A 220 1.92 14.67 17.47
C VAL A 220 2.01 16.19 17.50
N LEU A 221 1.17 16.91 16.75
CA LEU A 221 1.15 18.38 16.70
C LEU A 221 0.33 19.03 17.83
N GLN A 222 -0.35 18.26 18.69
CA GLN A 222 -1.13 18.76 19.83
C GLN A 222 -0.37 18.70 21.17
N PHE A 223 0.87 18.31 21.19
CA PHE A 223 1.82 18.43 22.30
C PHE A 223 2.90 19.42 21.91
#